data_88bdafc723dc4b6a7c92e311c81d510f
#
_entry.id   88bdafc723dc4b6a7c92e311c81d510f
#
_cell.length_a   1.000
_cell.length_b   1.000
_cell.length_c   1.000
_cell.angle_alpha   90.00
_cell.angle_beta   90.00
_cell.angle_gamma   90.00
#
_symmetry.space_group_name_H-M   'P 1'
#
loop_
_entity.id
_entity.type
_entity.pdbx_description
1 polymer ?
#
loop_
_entity_poly.entity_id
_entity_poly.type
_entity_poly.pdbx_seq_one_letter_code
_entity_poly.pdbx_strand_id
1 'polypeptide(L)' 'MAMMKDPVCGMELDSSQAAAQSQYQGQTYYFCSVECKQKFDANPKEFLKAS' A
#
# COMPACT_ATOMS: atom_id res chain seq x y z
N MET A 1 16.09 5.74 -6.58
CA MET A 1 15.00 4.77 -6.61
C MET A 1 14.33 4.73 -5.25
N ALA A 2 13.03 4.89 -5.24
CA ALA A 2 12.28 4.94 -3.98
C ALA A 2 11.64 3.59 -3.69
N MET A 3 12.02 3.00 -2.57
CA MET A 3 11.38 1.78 -2.10
C MET A 3 10.19 2.15 -1.25
N MET A 4 9.07 1.56 -1.57
CA MET A 4 7.83 1.79 -0.85
C MET A 4 7.46 0.52 -0.11
N LYS A 5 6.79 0.67 1.01
CA LYS A 5 6.36 -0.47 1.78
C LYS A 5 4.86 -0.69 1.61
N ASP A 6 4.48 -1.92 1.30
CA ASP A 6 3.08 -2.31 1.21
C ASP A 6 2.50 -2.30 2.63
N PRO A 7 1.49 -1.44 2.91
CA PRO A 7 0.95 -1.37 4.26
C PRO A 7 0.15 -2.62 4.67
N VAL A 8 -0.22 -3.44 3.71
CA VAL A 8 -1.01 -4.64 4.00
C VAL A 8 -0.10 -5.83 4.27
N CYS A 9 0.80 -6.16 3.35
CA CYS A 9 1.68 -7.29 3.57
C CYS A 9 3.02 -6.93 4.19
N GLY A 10 3.36 -5.65 4.27
CA GLY A 10 4.60 -5.24 4.91
C GLY A 10 5.85 -5.48 4.10
N MET A 11 5.72 -5.86 2.84
CA MET A 11 6.87 -6.10 1.97
C MET A 11 7.31 -4.82 1.30
N GLU A 12 8.61 -4.66 1.16
CA GLU A 12 9.15 -3.52 0.43
C GLU A 12 9.13 -3.81 -1.06
N LEU A 13 8.76 -2.79 -1.82
CA LEU A 13 8.71 -2.91 -3.28
C LEU A 13 9.00 -1.57 -3.91
N ASP A 14 9.49 -1.62 -5.13
CA ASP A 14 9.69 -0.42 -5.95
C ASP A 14 8.34 -0.01 -6.52
N SER A 15 8.13 1.31 -6.65
CA SER A 15 6.87 1.81 -7.22
C SER A 15 6.63 1.27 -8.63
N SER A 16 7.70 0.98 -9.37
CA SER A 16 7.56 0.40 -10.71
C SER A 16 7.12 -1.05 -10.69
N GLN A 17 7.25 -1.73 -9.54
CA GLN A 17 6.90 -3.13 -9.39
C GLN A 17 5.53 -3.32 -8.75
N ALA A 18 4.88 -2.23 -8.38
CA ALA A 18 3.60 -2.32 -7.70
C ALA A 18 2.52 -2.79 -8.68
N ALA A 19 1.71 -3.74 -8.24
CA ALA A 19 0.59 -4.22 -9.03
C ALA A 19 -0.60 -3.28 -8.92
N ALA A 20 -0.68 -2.51 -7.85
CA ALA A 20 -1.77 -1.57 -7.64
C ALA A 20 -1.31 -0.44 -6.74
N GLN A 21 -2.06 0.64 -6.75
CA GLN A 21 -1.77 1.77 -5.89
C GLN A 21 -3.08 2.41 -5.43
N SER A 22 -3.01 3.15 -4.33
CA SER A 22 -4.17 3.83 -3.79
C SER A 22 -3.72 5.12 -3.14
N GLN A 23 -4.61 6.12 -3.11
CA GLN A 23 -4.34 7.38 -2.42
C GLN A 23 -5.26 7.49 -1.21
N TYR A 24 -4.67 7.92 -0.10
CA TYR A 24 -5.43 8.09 1.13
C TYR A 24 -4.84 9.27 1.91
N GLN A 25 -5.67 10.25 2.19
CA GLN A 25 -5.29 11.45 2.94
C GLN A 25 -4.05 12.14 2.36
N GLY A 26 -3.99 12.25 1.04
CA GLY A 26 -2.90 12.93 0.37
C GLY A 26 -1.63 12.11 0.22
N GLN A 27 -1.66 10.85 0.63
CA GLN A 27 -0.52 9.94 0.51
C GLN A 27 -0.83 8.85 -0.51
N THR A 28 0.19 8.48 -1.28
CA THR A 28 0.06 7.40 -2.24
C THR A 28 0.67 6.13 -1.65
N TYR A 29 -0.07 5.04 -1.70
CA TYR A 29 0.37 3.76 -1.19
C TYR A 29 0.43 2.75 -2.33
N TYR A 30 1.48 1.95 -2.34
CA TYR A 30 1.70 0.95 -3.39
C TYR A 30 1.53 -0.44 -2.80
N PHE A 31 1.00 -1.34 -3.61
CA PHE A 31 0.66 -2.68 -3.15
C PHE A 31 1.27 -3.73 -4.06
N CYS A 32 1.69 -4.82 -3.48
CA CYS A 32 2.29 -5.92 -4.23
C CYS A 32 1.25 -6.67 -5.06
N SER A 33 -0.02 -6.54 -4.74
CA SER A 33 -1.09 -7.18 -5.49
C SER A 33 -2.38 -6.41 -5.34
N VAL A 34 -3.32 -6.68 -6.24
CA VAL A 34 -4.63 -6.05 -6.20
C VAL A 34 -5.38 -6.44 -4.93
N GLU A 35 -5.16 -7.65 -4.45
CA GLU A 35 -5.79 -8.10 -3.22
C GLU A 35 -5.40 -7.22 -2.03
N CYS A 36 -4.12 -6.87 -1.95
CA CYS A 36 -3.65 -5.98 -0.89
C CYS A 36 -4.31 -4.62 -0.98
N LYS A 37 -4.43 -4.09 -2.21
CA LYS A 37 -5.11 -2.83 -2.42
C LYS A 37 -6.56 -2.88 -1.96
N GLN A 38 -7.26 -3.95 -2.30
CA GLN A 38 -8.65 -4.09 -1.93
C GLN A 38 -8.84 -4.16 -0.42
N LYS A 39 -7.95 -4.85 0.26
CA LYS A 39 -7.99 -4.92 1.71
C LYS A 39 -7.76 -3.55 2.33
N PHE A 40 -6.79 -2.83 1.79
CA PHE A 40 -6.48 -1.49 2.27
C PHE A 40 -7.68 -0.55 2.06
N ASP A 41 -8.26 -0.57 0.87
CA ASP A 41 -9.39 0.31 0.55
C ASP A 41 -10.60 0.03 1.45
N ALA A 42 -10.77 -1.22 1.86
CA ALA A 42 -11.86 -1.57 2.76
C ALA A 42 -11.64 -1.02 4.17
N ASN A 43 -10.40 -1.04 4.65
CA ASN A 43 -10.07 -0.60 6.00
C ASN A 43 -8.72 0.09 6.05
N PRO A 44 -8.58 1.28 5.45
CA PRO A 44 -7.27 1.92 5.42
C PRO A 44 -6.72 2.25 6.80
N LYS A 45 -7.57 2.65 7.73
CA LYS A 45 -7.12 3.00 9.07
C LYS A 45 -6.56 1.79 9.80
N GLU A 46 -7.06 0.61 9.49
CA GLU A 46 -6.62 -0.61 10.13
C GLU A 46 -5.14 -0.86 9.86
N PHE A 47 -4.70 -0.56 8.65
CA PHE A 47 -3.32 -0.81 8.24
C PHE A 47 -2.38 0.35 8.55
N LEU A 48 -2.91 1.53 8.85
CA LEU A 48 -2.09 2.71 9.08
C LEU A 48 -1.97 3.07 10.56
N LYS A 49 -2.82 2.54 11.40
CA LYS A 49 -2.86 2.96 12.80
C LYS A 49 -1.62 2.57 13.59
N ALA A 50 -0.88 1.58 13.13
CA ALA A 50 0.30 1.09 13.82
C ALA A 50 1.59 1.80 13.41
N SER A 51 1.53 2.69 12.46
CA SER A 51 2.73 3.37 11.97
C SER A 51 3.08 4.61 12.77
#